data_1d41b3b500a5e080cef9338d40dc158b
#
_entry.id   1d41b3b500a5e080cef9338d40dc158b
#
_cell.length_a   1.000
_cell.length_b   1.000
_cell.length_c   1.000
_cell.angle_alpha   90.00
_cell.angle_beta   90.00
_cell.angle_gamma   90.00
#
_symmetry.space_group_name_H-M   'P 1'
#
loop_
_entity.id
_entity.type
_entity.pdbx_description
1 polymer ?
#
loop_
_entity_poly.entity_id
_entity_poly.type
_entity_poly.pdbx_seq_one_letter_code
_entity_poly.pdbx_strand_id
1 'polypeptide(L)'
;TRLLTVTGVQTCALPIYPVRADLMTLLVRTNPKEPGYRGLSMLLAEKPRGDDSNPFPVKGMTGTEIEVLGYRGMKEYEIAFDGFEVKAENLLGGVEGLGFKQLMATFESARIQTAARAIGVAQSAMEAALSYAQNRLQFGEPIVAFPRVSDKIAMMAVEIMIARQLTYYAARQKDSGRRCDLEAGMAKLLAARVAWSNADNAVQIHGGNGFALEFPISRILCDARILNIFEGAAEIQAQVIARRLLDGSN
;
A
#
# COMPACT_ATOMS: atom_id res chain seq x y z
N THR A 1 -7.38 25.16 26.49
CA THR A 1 -7.19 24.54 25.16
C THR A 1 -8.50 23.87 24.76
N ARG A 2 -9.03 24.20 23.54
CA ARG A 2 -10.22 23.55 23.02
C ARG A 2 -9.87 22.13 22.58
N LEU A 3 -10.64 21.15 23.03
CA LEU A 3 -10.51 19.75 22.63
C LEU A 3 -11.60 19.39 21.60
N LEU A 4 -11.25 18.57 20.65
CA LEU A 4 -12.17 17.91 19.70
C LEU A 4 -12.33 16.47 20.12
N THR A 5 -13.57 16.00 20.23
CA THR A 5 -13.88 14.62 20.62
C THR A 5 -14.14 13.79 19.38
N VAL A 6 -13.45 12.67 19.26
CA VAL A 6 -13.61 11.69 18.17
C VAL A 6 -14.35 10.49 18.70
N THR A 7 -15.43 10.10 18.03
CA THR A 7 -16.22 8.90 18.32
C THR A 7 -16.57 8.20 17.01
N GLY A 8 -16.42 6.90 16.95
CA GLY A 8 -16.72 6.07 15.78
C GLY A 8 -15.81 4.87 15.66
N VAL A 9 -16.08 4.03 14.67
CA VAL A 9 -15.29 2.83 14.36
C VAL A 9 -14.61 3.02 13.01
N GLN A 10 -13.31 2.78 12.95
CA GLN A 10 -12.53 2.79 11.72
C GLN A 10 -12.47 1.37 11.16
N THR A 11 -13.32 1.07 10.17
CA THR A 11 -13.44 -0.29 9.59
C THR A 11 -12.90 -0.42 8.17
N CYS A 12 -12.71 0.70 7.45
CA CYS A 12 -12.45 0.67 6.01
C CYS A 12 -10.99 0.89 5.59
N ALA A 13 -10.13 1.30 6.49
CA ALA A 13 -8.71 1.41 6.23
C ALA A 13 -8.01 0.51 7.24
N LEU A 14 -7.20 -0.40 6.75
CA LEU A 14 -6.31 -1.19 7.58
C LEU A 14 -5.29 -0.22 8.21
N PRO A 15 -5.47 0.28 9.44
CA PRO A 15 -4.52 1.17 10.05
C PRO A 15 -3.26 0.39 10.38
N ILE A 16 -2.22 0.67 9.61
CA ILE A 16 -0.92 0.00 9.73
C ILE A 16 -0.15 0.62 10.89
N TYR A 17 0.34 -0.20 11.81
CA TYR A 17 1.16 0.21 12.94
C TYR A 17 0.53 1.19 13.95
N PRO A 18 -0.78 1.24 14.17
CA PRO A 18 -1.39 2.24 15.04
C PRO A 18 -0.91 2.13 16.49
N VAL A 19 -0.53 0.94 16.93
CA VAL A 19 -0.04 0.67 18.29
C VAL A 19 1.29 1.37 18.53
N ARG A 20 2.24 1.28 17.61
CA ARG A 20 3.61 1.82 17.74
C ARG A 20 3.77 3.26 17.27
N ALA A 21 2.73 3.88 16.72
CA ALA A 21 2.76 5.27 16.26
C ALA A 21 2.60 6.23 17.43
N ASP A 22 3.29 7.38 17.36
CA ASP A 22 3.11 8.53 18.27
C ASP A 22 2.09 9.53 17.75
N LEU A 23 1.90 9.53 16.43
CA LEU A 23 1.03 10.44 15.70
C LEU A 23 0.18 9.65 14.70
N MET A 24 -1.11 9.97 14.65
CA MET A 24 -2.04 9.45 13.67
C MET A 24 -2.68 10.59 12.89
N THR A 25 -2.91 10.39 11.61
CA THR A 25 -3.77 11.26 10.81
C THR A 25 -5.18 10.69 10.81
N LEU A 26 -6.14 11.47 11.30
CA LEU A 26 -7.54 11.07 11.39
C LEU A 26 -8.40 11.93 10.46
N LEU A 27 -9.04 11.29 9.48
CA LEU A 27 -10.08 11.95 8.69
C LEU A 27 -11.42 11.81 9.41
N VAL A 28 -11.92 12.90 9.94
CA VAL A 28 -13.12 12.91 10.78
C VAL A 28 -14.16 13.90 10.25
N ARG A 29 -15.43 13.65 10.58
CA ARG A 29 -16.51 14.61 10.27
C ARG A 29 -16.62 15.64 11.39
N THR A 30 -16.14 16.86 11.14
CA THR A 30 -16.22 17.97 12.08
C THR A 30 -17.51 18.79 11.93
N ASN A 31 -18.12 18.76 10.73
CA ASN A 31 -19.41 19.39 10.51
C ASN A 31 -20.48 18.34 10.06
N PRO A 32 -21.33 17.87 11.00
CA PRO A 32 -22.35 16.87 10.67
C PRO A 32 -23.48 17.41 9.78
N LYS A 33 -23.66 18.73 9.72
CA LYS A 33 -24.69 19.38 8.87
C LYS A 33 -24.26 19.52 7.42
N GLU A 34 -22.95 19.46 7.15
CA GLU A 34 -22.41 19.56 5.80
C GLU A 34 -22.26 18.16 5.20
N PRO A 35 -23.06 17.80 4.18
CA PRO A 35 -22.97 16.47 3.56
C PRO A 35 -21.72 16.30 2.72
N GLY A 36 -21.35 15.03 2.44
CA GLY A 36 -20.23 14.70 1.57
C GLY A 36 -18.88 15.12 2.15
N TYR A 37 -17.97 15.48 1.28
CA TYR A 37 -16.54 15.67 1.61
C TYR A 37 -16.26 17.00 2.34
N ARG A 38 -17.09 18.01 2.18
CA ARG A 38 -16.89 19.33 2.79
C ARG A 38 -17.09 19.34 4.30
N GLY A 39 -17.76 18.33 4.85
CA GLY A 39 -17.87 18.16 6.30
C GLY A 39 -16.69 17.43 6.94
N LEU A 40 -15.66 17.02 6.15
CA LEU A 40 -14.55 16.22 6.61
C LEU A 40 -13.29 17.06 6.84
N SER A 41 -12.63 16.85 7.96
CA SER A 41 -11.39 17.52 8.36
C SER A 41 -10.32 16.50 8.73
N MET A 42 -9.05 16.87 8.58
CA MET A 42 -7.92 16.04 8.97
C MET A 42 -7.36 16.53 10.30
N LEU A 43 -7.24 15.62 11.26
CA LEU A 43 -6.62 15.87 12.56
C LEU A 43 -5.28 15.15 12.66
N LEU A 44 -4.29 15.80 13.29
CA LEU A 44 -3.04 15.19 13.68
C LEU A 44 -3.16 14.77 15.16
N ALA A 45 -3.50 13.52 15.38
CA ALA A 45 -3.79 13.00 16.71
C ALA A 45 -2.53 12.40 17.34
N GLU A 46 -2.00 13.08 18.33
CA GLU A 46 -0.92 12.59 19.18
C GLU A 46 -1.45 11.54 20.15
N LYS A 47 -0.68 10.49 20.39
CA LYS A 47 -0.98 9.49 21.39
C LYS A 47 0.29 8.82 21.92
N PRO A 48 0.27 8.26 23.14
CA PRO A 48 1.37 7.43 23.61
C PRO A 48 1.46 6.13 22.75
N ARG A 49 2.67 5.64 22.60
CA ARG A 49 2.91 4.30 21.99
C ARG A 49 2.36 3.23 22.91
N GLY A 50 1.71 2.25 22.31
CA GLY A 50 1.36 1.01 22.96
C GLY A 50 2.43 -0.07 22.75
N ASP A 51 2.16 -1.22 23.34
CA ASP A 51 2.91 -2.45 23.17
C ASP A 51 1.96 -3.65 23.01
N ASP A 52 2.48 -4.86 22.94
CA ASP A 52 1.64 -6.06 22.73
C ASP A 52 0.77 -6.39 23.95
N SER A 53 1.12 -5.91 25.14
CA SER A 53 0.34 -6.10 26.39
C SER A 53 -0.73 -5.04 26.58
N ASN A 54 -0.48 -3.82 26.09
CA ASN A 54 -1.39 -2.68 26.14
C ASN A 54 -1.31 -1.89 24.83
N PRO A 55 -2.00 -2.34 23.78
CA PRO A 55 -1.89 -1.74 22.46
C PRO A 55 -2.34 -0.28 22.36
N PHE A 56 -3.33 0.12 23.15
CA PHE A 56 -3.92 1.46 23.12
C PHE A 56 -3.98 2.08 24.52
N PRO A 57 -2.83 2.53 25.07
CA PRO A 57 -2.75 3.07 26.43
C PRO A 57 -3.26 4.52 26.51
N VAL A 58 -4.37 4.82 25.87
CA VAL A 58 -4.97 6.16 25.83
C VAL A 58 -6.48 6.05 26.01
N LYS A 59 -7.04 6.97 26.80
CA LYS A 59 -8.49 7.03 27.03
C LYS A 59 -9.25 7.30 25.70
N GLY A 60 -10.34 6.58 25.51
CA GLY A 60 -11.23 6.79 24.37
C GLY A 60 -10.77 6.12 23.07
N MET A 61 -9.77 5.25 23.13
CA MET A 61 -9.30 4.47 21.98
C MET A 61 -9.14 3.00 22.37
N THR A 62 -9.71 2.12 21.59
CA THR A 62 -9.56 0.67 21.71
C THR A 62 -9.35 0.06 20.33
N GLY A 63 -8.86 -1.18 20.24
CA GLY A 63 -8.73 -1.85 18.97
C GLY A 63 -8.46 -3.33 19.09
N THR A 64 -8.77 -4.06 18.02
CA THR A 64 -8.54 -5.50 17.90
C THR A 64 -7.62 -5.74 16.72
N GLU A 65 -6.61 -6.59 16.90
CA GLU A 65 -5.68 -6.99 15.83
C GLU A 65 -6.44 -7.78 14.76
N ILE A 66 -6.16 -7.46 13.49
CA ILE A 66 -6.68 -8.17 12.33
C ILE A 66 -5.58 -9.09 11.81
N GLU A 67 -5.84 -10.40 11.78
CA GLU A 67 -4.94 -11.35 11.15
C GLU A 67 -4.95 -11.18 9.63
N VAL A 68 -3.76 -11.01 9.04
CA VAL A 68 -3.61 -10.72 7.60
C VAL A 68 -2.81 -11.80 6.89
N LEU A 69 -3.07 -11.95 5.59
CA LEU A 69 -2.43 -12.97 4.75
C LEU A 69 -0.92 -12.78 4.63
N GLY A 70 -0.49 -11.54 4.38
CA GLY A 70 0.90 -11.13 4.22
C GLY A 70 1.23 -9.90 5.07
N TYR A 71 2.42 -9.32 4.89
CA TYR A 71 2.87 -8.17 5.68
C TYR A 71 2.85 -8.41 7.20
N ARG A 72 3.05 -9.65 7.62
CA ARG A 72 2.89 -10.09 9.02
C ARG A 72 3.78 -9.37 10.03
N GLY A 73 4.82 -8.68 9.57
CA GLY A 73 5.66 -7.82 10.42
C GLY A 73 5.01 -6.48 10.78
N MET A 74 3.91 -6.12 10.11
CA MET A 74 3.15 -4.90 10.36
C MET A 74 1.74 -5.28 10.80
N LYS A 75 1.48 -5.17 12.10
CA LYS A 75 0.17 -5.48 12.67
C LYS A 75 -0.87 -4.45 12.24
N GLU A 76 -2.03 -4.94 11.86
CA GLU A 76 -3.18 -4.15 11.46
C GLU A 76 -4.29 -4.29 12.49
N TYR A 77 -5.11 -3.24 12.65
CA TYR A 77 -6.12 -3.19 13.70
C TYR A 77 -7.43 -2.60 13.20
N GLU A 78 -8.53 -3.10 13.70
CA GLU A 78 -9.77 -2.35 13.77
C GLU A 78 -9.70 -1.45 15.00
N ILE A 79 -9.95 -0.15 14.84
CA ILE A 79 -9.85 0.84 15.90
C ILE A 79 -11.21 1.45 16.17
N ALA A 80 -11.62 1.47 17.43
CA ALA A 80 -12.80 2.18 17.90
C ALA A 80 -12.40 3.40 18.74
N PHE A 81 -13.09 4.51 18.50
CA PHE A 81 -12.98 5.73 19.24
C PHE A 81 -14.27 6.01 20.02
N ASP A 82 -14.14 6.26 21.31
CA ASP A 82 -15.24 6.66 22.19
C ASP A 82 -14.77 7.76 23.14
N GLY A 83 -15.03 9.00 22.74
CA GLY A 83 -14.57 10.14 23.51
C GLY A 83 -13.06 10.36 23.45
N PHE A 84 -12.38 9.95 22.38
CA PHE A 84 -10.97 10.23 22.17
C PHE A 84 -10.76 11.72 21.89
N GLU A 85 -9.91 12.38 22.68
CA GLU A 85 -9.71 13.82 22.64
C GLU A 85 -8.48 14.19 21.81
N VAL A 86 -8.66 15.15 20.89
CA VAL A 86 -7.57 15.76 20.09
C VAL A 86 -7.62 17.26 20.26
N LYS A 87 -6.46 17.90 20.44
CA LYS A 87 -6.37 19.36 20.56
C LYS A 87 -6.86 20.03 19.25
N ALA A 88 -7.64 21.09 19.37
CA ALA A 88 -8.16 21.82 18.22
C ALA A 88 -7.04 22.46 17.35
N GLU A 89 -5.90 22.80 17.95
CA GLU A 89 -4.72 23.28 17.26
C GLU A 89 -4.08 22.24 16.32
N ASN A 90 -4.39 20.95 16.52
CA ASN A 90 -3.95 19.85 15.68
C ASN A 90 -4.85 19.63 14.44
N LEU A 91 -5.77 20.54 14.15
CA LEU A 91 -6.50 20.58 12.89
C LEU A 91 -5.53 20.94 11.75
N LEU A 92 -5.33 20.03 10.82
CA LEU A 92 -4.38 20.21 9.72
C LEU A 92 -4.76 21.41 8.84
N GLY A 93 -3.88 22.43 8.82
CA GLY A 93 -4.11 23.66 8.08
C GLY A 93 -5.07 24.65 8.76
N GLY A 94 -5.57 24.35 9.96
CA GLY A 94 -6.38 25.27 10.78
C GLY A 94 -7.78 25.56 10.26
N VAL A 95 -8.21 24.94 9.15
CA VAL A 95 -9.51 25.17 8.50
C VAL A 95 -10.26 23.86 8.36
N GLU A 96 -11.50 23.84 8.91
CA GLU A 96 -12.37 22.67 8.78
C GLU A 96 -12.87 22.49 7.35
N GLY A 97 -13.25 21.25 6.99
CA GLY A 97 -13.84 20.91 5.69
C GLY A 97 -12.83 20.67 4.56
N LEU A 98 -11.52 20.77 4.82
CA LEU A 98 -10.48 20.55 3.84
C LEU A 98 -9.85 19.13 3.88
N GLY A 99 -10.25 18.30 4.84
CA GLY A 99 -9.59 17.02 5.11
C GLY A 99 -9.57 16.06 3.91
N PHE A 100 -10.65 15.98 3.15
CA PHE A 100 -10.67 15.13 1.97
C PHE A 100 -9.72 15.64 0.85
N LYS A 101 -9.64 16.95 0.65
CA LYS A 101 -8.70 17.54 -0.32
C LYS A 101 -7.25 17.26 0.08
N GLN A 102 -6.94 17.39 1.37
CA GLN A 102 -5.62 17.09 1.91
C GLN A 102 -5.25 15.62 1.73
N LEU A 103 -6.22 14.70 1.99
CA LEU A 103 -6.04 13.27 1.76
C LEU A 103 -5.77 12.95 0.29
N MET A 104 -6.53 13.55 -0.65
CA MET A 104 -6.34 13.33 -2.08
C MET A 104 -4.96 13.80 -2.56
N ALA A 105 -4.46 14.92 -2.07
CA ALA A 105 -3.11 15.40 -2.39
C ALA A 105 -2.01 14.44 -1.92
N THR A 106 -2.23 13.78 -0.77
CA THR A 106 -1.30 12.77 -0.24
C THR A 106 -1.30 11.50 -1.10
N PHE A 107 -2.45 11.10 -1.65
CA PHE A 107 -2.58 9.88 -2.44
C PHE A 107 -1.78 9.86 -3.73
N GLU A 108 -1.48 10.99 -4.36
CA GLU A 108 -0.59 11.01 -5.52
C GLU A 108 0.80 10.49 -5.16
N SER A 109 1.39 11.01 -4.08
CA SER A 109 2.69 10.55 -3.58
C SER A 109 2.64 9.11 -3.07
N ALA A 110 1.59 8.74 -2.35
CA ALA A 110 1.40 7.40 -1.80
C ALA A 110 1.33 6.33 -2.93
N ARG A 111 0.68 6.64 -4.06
CA ARG A 111 0.62 5.74 -5.23
C ARG A 111 1.98 5.51 -5.84
N ILE A 112 2.79 6.57 -6.02
CA ILE A 112 4.17 6.45 -6.54
C ILE A 112 5.03 5.62 -5.57
N GLN A 113 4.91 5.87 -4.28
CA GLN A 113 5.60 5.11 -3.23
C GLN A 113 5.22 3.62 -3.24
N THR A 114 3.92 3.34 -3.40
CA THR A 114 3.41 1.96 -3.51
C THR A 114 3.90 1.28 -4.78
N ALA A 115 3.98 2.00 -5.90
CA ALA A 115 4.58 1.48 -7.14
C ALA A 115 6.05 1.12 -6.94
N ALA A 116 6.83 1.96 -6.28
CA ALA A 116 8.23 1.67 -5.96
C ALA A 116 8.37 0.43 -5.06
N ARG A 117 7.51 0.30 -4.05
CA ARG A 117 7.45 -0.89 -3.18
C ARG A 117 7.11 -2.14 -3.98
N ALA A 118 6.14 -2.06 -4.88
CA ALA A 118 5.73 -3.17 -5.74
C ALA A 118 6.89 -3.64 -6.66
N ILE A 119 7.66 -2.71 -7.21
CA ILE A 119 8.86 -3.04 -7.98
C ILE A 119 9.90 -3.77 -7.12
N GLY A 120 10.08 -3.36 -5.87
CA GLY A 120 10.96 -4.06 -4.92
C GLY A 120 10.52 -5.49 -4.65
N VAL A 121 9.22 -5.73 -4.48
CA VAL A 121 8.64 -7.08 -4.31
C VAL A 121 8.84 -7.92 -5.58
N ALA A 122 8.56 -7.37 -6.77
CA ALA A 122 8.78 -8.04 -8.04
C ALA A 122 10.26 -8.42 -8.25
N GLN A 123 11.18 -7.50 -7.93
CA GLN A 123 12.62 -7.72 -8.00
C GLN A 123 13.06 -8.86 -7.07
N SER A 124 12.61 -8.84 -5.83
CA SER A 124 12.91 -9.90 -4.85
C SER A 124 12.39 -11.27 -5.30
N ALA A 125 11.19 -11.31 -5.89
CA ALA A 125 10.63 -12.54 -6.45
C ALA A 125 11.48 -13.08 -7.61
N MET A 126 11.90 -12.21 -8.53
CA MET A 126 12.75 -12.57 -9.67
C MET A 126 14.13 -13.08 -9.21
N GLU A 127 14.77 -12.40 -8.28
CA GLU A 127 16.08 -12.79 -7.74
C GLU A 127 16.02 -14.15 -7.04
N ALA A 128 14.98 -14.40 -6.23
CA ALA A 128 14.75 -15.69 -5.61
C ALA A 128 14.56 -16.81 -6.64
N ALA A 129 13.75 -16.55 -7.68
CA ALA A 129 13.50 -17.50 -8.77
C ALA A 129 14.75 -17.80 -9.58
N LEU A 130 15.54 -16.78 -9.92
CA LEU A 130 16.79 -16.92 -10.66
C LEU A 130 17.82 -17.74 -9.86
N SER A 131 18.01 -17.38 -8.61
CA SER A 131 18.94 -18.12 -7.72
C SER A 131 18.53 -19.58 -7.57
N TYR A 132 17.23 -19.84 -7.34
CA TYR A 132 16.72 -21.20 -7.25
C TYR A 132 16.92 -21.96 -8.56
N ALA A 133 16.62 -21.37 -9.72
CA ALA A 133 16.71 -22.01 -11.01
C ALA A 133 18.15 -22.35 -11.42
N GLN A 134 19.13 -21.56 -10.97
CA GLN A 134 20.56 -21.82 -11.20
C GLN A 134 21.10 -22.95 -10.33
N ASN A 135 20.54 -23.17 -9.15
CA ASN A 135 21.04 -24.15 -8.19
C ASN A 135 20.26 -25.48 -8.19
N ARG A 136 19.00 -25.47 -8.66
CA ARG A 136 18.16 -26.67 -8.71
C ARG A 136 18.49 -27.52 -9.92
N LEU A 137 18.94 -28.75 -9.67
CA LEU A 137 19.23 -29.74 -10.72
C LEU A 137 18.03 -30.64 -10.96
N GLN A 138 17.62 -30.79 -12.22
CA GLN A 138 16.66 -31.78 -12.69
C GLN A 138 17.07 -32.27 -14.09
N PHE A 139 16.89 -33.56 -14.36
CA PHE A 139 17.26 -34.18 -15.65
C PHE A 139 18.73 -33.96 -16.02
N GLY A 140 19.61 -33.84 -15.01
CA GLY A 140 21.06 -33.74 -15.18
C GLY A 140 21.61 -32.32 -15.33
N GLU A 141 20.78 -31.28 -15.32
CA GLU A 141 21.22 -29.88 -15.48
C GLU A 141 20.42 -28.90 -14.61
N PRO A 142 20.90 -27.66 -14.37
CA PRO A 142 20.15 -26.63 -13.71
C PRO A 142 18.86 -26.31 -14.46
N ILE A 143 17.75 -26.10 -13.70
CA ILE A 143 16.44 -25.88 -14.34
C ILE A 143 16.37 -24.58 -15.15
N VAL A 144 17.26 -23.63 -14.95
CA VAL A 144 17.36 -22.40 -15.77
C VAL A 144 17.69 -22.70 -17.23
N ALA A 145 18.30 -23.86 -17.54
CA ALA A 145 18.59 -24.29 -18.91
C ALA A 145 17.32 -24.65 -19.70
N PHE A 146 16.21 -24.92 -19.02
CA PHE A 146 14.97 -25.25 -19.69
C PHE A 146 14.24 -23.99 -20.16
N PRO A 147 13.88 -23.87 -21.45
CA PRO A 147 13.24 -22.66 -22.01
C PRO A 147 12.00 -22.20 -21.23
N ARG A 148 11.17 -23.14 -20.74
CA ARG A 148 9.98 -22.82 -19.97
C ARG A 148 10.26 -22.15 -18.60
N VAL A 149 11.49 -22.23 -18.11
CA VAL A 149 11.95 -21.55 -16.90
C VAL A 149 12.65 -20.25 -17.27
N SER A 150 13.61 -20.29 -18.20
CA SER A 150 14.37 -19.10 -18.62
C SER A 150 13.46 -18.03 -19.24
N ASP A 151 12.46 -18.40 -20.03
CA ASP A 151 11.50 -17.45 -20.62
C ASP A 151 10.69 -16.71 -19.55
N LYS A 152 10.27 -17.40 -18.49
CA LYS A 152 9.59 -16.73 -17.36
C LYS A 152 10.49 -15.69 -16.70
N ILE A 153 11.75 -16.03 -16.41
CA ILE A 153 12.71 -15.13 -15.80
C ILE A 153 12.99 -13.91 -16.71
N ALA A 154 13.13 -14.13 -18.00
CA ALA A 154 13.31 -13.06 -18.98
C ALA A 154 12.12 -12.10 -19.01
N MET A 155 10.89 -12.61 -19.01
CA MET A 155 9.68 -11.79 -18.98
C MET A 155 9.53 -11.04 -17.66
N MET A 156 9.86 -11.66 -16.52
CA MET A 156 9.90 -11.01 -15.22
C MET A 156 10.82 -9.77 -15.24
N ALA A 157 12.02 -9.90 -15.82
CA ALA A 157 12.97 -8.79 -15.93
C ALA A 157 12.44 -7.65 -16.81
N VAL A 158 11.82 -7.98 -17.95
CA VAL A 158 11.20 -6.99 -18.86
C VAL A 158 10.08 -6.22 -18.17
N GLU A 159 9.16 -6.92 -17.53
CA GLU A 159 8.02 -6.32 -16.82
C GLU A 159 8.47 -5.40 -15.67
N ILE A 160 9.47 -5.82 -14.89
CA ILE A 160 10.08 -4.99 -13.83
C ILE A 160 10.67 -3.71 -14.43
N MET A 161 11.39 -3.81 -15.55
CA MET A 161 11.98 -2.66 -16.22
C MET A 161 10.93 -1.66 -16.67
N ILE A 162 9.86 -2.11 -17.31
CA ILE A 162 8.76 -1.26 -17.78
C ILE A 162 8.09 -0.56 -16.59
N ALA A 163 7.74 -1.30 -15.54
CA ALA A 163 7.11 -0.74 -14.36
C ALA A 163 8.01 0.29 -13.65
N ARG A 164 9.31 0.02 -13.58
CA ARG A 164 10.31 0.93 -12.99
C ARG A 164 10.42 2.24 -13.78
N GLN A 165 10.48 2.20 -15.10
CA GLN A 165 10.57 3.40 -15.92
C GLN A 165 9.31 4.25 -15.82
N LEU A 166 8.12 3.64 -15.81
CA LEU A 166 6.86 4.35 -15.61
C LEU A 166 6.79 4.99 -14.21
N THR A 167 7.27 4.30 -13.19
CA THR A 167 7.30 4.83 -11.81
C THR A 167 8.27 6.01 -11.70
N TYR A 168 9.44 5.94 -12.32
CA TYR A 168 10.37 7.08 -12.37
C TYR A 168 9.80 8.25 -13.18
N TYR A 169 9.06 7.97 -14.24
CA TYR A 169 8.38 9.03 -14.99
C TYR A 169 7.35 9.74 -14.11
N ALA A 170 6.48 8.99 -13.40
CA ALA A 170 5.50 9.54 -12.47
C ALA A 170 6.16 10.38 -11.35
N ALA A 171 7.27 9.89 -10.79
CA ALA A 171 8.03 10.63 -9.78
C ALA A 171 8.56 11.96 -10.30
N ARG A 172 9.16 11.96 -11.49
CA ARG A 172 9.65 13.22 -12.13
C ARG A 172 8.51 14.21 -12.44
N GLN A 173 7.31 13.73 -12.82
CA GLN A 173 6.16 14.61 -12.98
C GLN A 173 5.78 15.26 -11.63
N LYS A 174 5.77 14.49 -10.56
CA LYS A 174 5.51 14.99 -9.20
C LYS A 174 6.55 16.03 -8.77
N ASP A 175 7.83 15.75 -8.95
CA ASP A 175 8.94 16.64 -8.58
C ASP A 175 8.91 17.96 -9.36
N SER A 176 8.39 17.96 -10.59
CA SER A 176 8.21 19.17 -11.40
C SER A 176 7.02 20.04 -10.97
N GLY A 177 6.30 19.66 -9.90
CA GLY A 177 5.12 20.36 -9.41
C GLY A 177 3.87 20.21 -10.28
N ARG A 178 3.89 19.34 -11.29
CA ARG A 178 2.73 19.08 -12.15
C ARG A 178 1.74 18.17 -11.46
N ARG A 179 0.48 18.29 -11.81
CA ARG A 179 -0.54 17.34 -11.44
C ARG A 179 -0.21 15.99 -12.10
N CYS A 180 -0.11 14.93 -11.32
CA CYS A 180 0.36 13.61 -11.77
C CYS A 180 -0.52 12.44 -11.32
N ASP A 181 -1.80 12.68 -11.04
CA ASP A 181 -2.75 11.64 -10.62
C ASP A 181 -2.93 10.55 -11.69
N LEU A 182 -2.84 10.89 -12.98
CA LEU A 182 -2.85 9.95 -14.09
C LEU A 182 -1.63 9.03 -14.07
N GLU A 183 -0.44 9.62 -14.08
CA GLU A 183 0.83 8.88 -14.11
C GLU A 183 1.06 8.07 -12.84
N ALA A 184 0.71 8.63 -11.68
CA ALA A 184 0.76 7.93 -10.40
C ALA A 184 -0.19 6.72 -10.36
N GLY A 185 -1.41 6.89 -10.93
CA GLY A 185 -2.37 5.80 -11.09
C GLY A 185 -1.88 4.70 -12.01
N MET A 186 -1.32 5.06 -13.18
CA MET A 186 -0.73 4.13 -14.14
C MET A 186 0.45 3.36 -13.53
N ALA A 187 1.36 4.07 -12.86
CA ALA A 187 2.53 3.47 -12.22
C ALA A 187 2.12 2.46 -11.14
N LYS A 188 1.18 2.84 -10.25
CA LYS A 188 0.69 1.94 -9.19
C LYS A 188 -0.02 0.72 -9.76
N LEU A 189 -0.90 0.90 -10.72
CA LEU A 189 -1.65 -0.18 -11.33
C LEU A 189 -0.72 -1.20 -12.00
N LEU A 190 0.21 -0.72 -12.83
CA LEU A 190 1.15 -1.59 -13.53
C LEU A 190 2.09 -2.29 -12.56
N ALA A 191 2.74 -1.55 -11.66
CA ALA A 191 3.72 -2.11 -10.73
C ALA A 191 3.11 -3.18 -9.80
N ALA A 192 1.87 -2.97 -9.32
CA ALA A 192 1.16 -3.95 -8.50
C ALA A 192 0.84 -5.24 -9.28
N ARG A 193 0.43 -5.13 -10.56
CA ARG A 193 0.22 -6.30 -11.44
C ARG A 193 1.53 -7.06 -11.69
N VAL A 194 2.61 -6.32 -11.96
CA VAL A 194 3.94 -6.91 -12.18
C VAL A 194 4.44 -7.62 -10.91
N ALA A 195 4.25 -7.04 -9.73
CA ALA A 195 4.62 -7.68 -8.47
C ALA A 195 3.89 -9.01 -8.28
N TRP A 196 2.59 -9.04 -8.54
CA TRP A 196 1.79 -10.27 -8.45
C TRP A 196 2.24 -11.31 -9.48
N SER A 197 2.34 -10.94 -10.75
CA SER A 197 2.75 -11.84 -11.84
C SER A 197 4.15 -12.43 -11.59
N ASN A 198 5.08 -11.61 -11.13
CA ASN A 198 6.44 -12.07 -10.83
C ASN A 198 6.48 -13.00 -9.61
N ALA A 199 5.73 -12.70 -8.55
CA ALA A 199 5.66 -13.57 -7.38
C ALA A 199 5.02 -14.93 -7.73
N ASP A 200 3.97 -14.96 -8.52
CA ASP A 200 3.31 -16.18 -9.01
C ASP A 200 4.27 -17.01 -9.89
N ASN A 201 4.93 -16.38 -10.86
CA ASN A 201 5.93 -17.04 -11.69
C ASN A 201 7.10 -17.60 -10.88
N ALA A 202 7.53 -16.89 -9.84
CA ALA A 202 8.59 -17.34 -8.96
C ALA A 202 8.17 -18.58 -8.14
N VAL A 203 6.95 -18.61 -7.61
CA VAL A 203 6.37 -19.82 -6.96
C VAL A 203 6.34 -20.98 -7.96
N GLN A 204 5.89 -20.74 -9.19
CA GLN A 204 5.83 -21.76 -10.25
C GLN A 204 7.21 -22.30 -10.61
N ILE A 205 8.26 -21.47 -10.66
CA ILE A 205 9.65 -21.88 -10.90
C ILE A 205 10.18 -22.78 -9.77
N HIS A 206 9.80 -22.47 -8.52
CA HIS A 206 10.16 -23.32 -7.38
C HIS A 206 9.41 -24.67 -7.36
N GLY A 207 8.30 -24.81 -8.10
CA GLY A 207 7.47 -26.00 -8.08
C GLY A 207 6.94 -26.31 -6.69
N GLY A 208 7.01 -27.57 -6.26
CA GLY A 208 6.56 -27.98 -4.90
C GLY A 208 7.22 -27.21 -3.76
N ASN A 209 8.49 -26.83 -3.92
CA ASN A 209 9.22 -26.03 -2.96
C ASN A 209 8.66 -24.61 -2.82
N GLY A 210 8.03 -24.08 -3.87
CA GLY A 210 7.35 -22.77 -3.82
C GLY A 210 6.11 -22.75 -2.93
N PHE A 211 5.54 -23.91 -2.65
CA PHE A 211 4.39 -24.06 -1.76
C PHE A 211 4.78 -24.38 -0.30
N ALA A 212 6.06 -24.68 -0.06
CA ALA A 212 6.58 -24.98 1.27
C ALA A 212 6.94 -23.66 2.01
N LEU A 213 6.57 -23.56 3.30
CA LEU A 213 6.80 -22.37 4.11
C LEU A 213 8.28 -22.10 4.42
N GLU A 214 9.15 -23.10 4.28
CA GLU A 214 10.59 -22.96 4.45
C GLU A 214 11.27 -22.13 3.35
N PHE A 215 10.61 -21.98 2.17
CA PHE A 215 11.10 -21.15 1.09
C PHE A 215 10.45 -19.74 1.16
N PRO A 216 11.23 -18.66 1.00
CA PRO A 216 10.73 -17.31 1.19
C PRO A 216 9.73 -16.88 0.14
N ILE A 217 9.62 -17.59 -0.99
CA ILE A 217 8.80 -17.18 -2.13
C ILE A 217 7.31 -17.22 -1.84
N SER A 218 6.83 -18.16 -1.01
CA SER A 218 5.43 -18.21 -0.58
C SER A 218 5.02 -16.95 0.20
N ARG A 219 5.92 -16.44 1.07
CA ARG A 219 5.74 -15.18 1.78
C ARG A 219 5.69 -13.99 0.80
N ILE A 220 6.62 -13.95 -0.16
CA ILE A 220 6.67 -12.88 -1.18
C ILE A 220 5.35 -12.85 -1.97
N LEU A 221 4.77 -14.00 -2.31
CA LEU A 221 3.47 -14.08 -2.97
C LEU A 221 2.35 -13.46 -2.10
N CYS A 222 2.29 -13.80 -0.82
CA CYS A 222 1.32 -13.24 0.10
C CYS A 222 1.49 -11.72 0.23
N ASP A 223 2.73 -11.23 0.32
CA ASP A 223 3.04 -9.80 0.41
C ASP A 223 2.72 -9.05 -0.89
N ALA A 224 2.86 -9.70 -2.04
CA ALA A 224 2.51 -9.10 -3.33
C ALA A 224 1.01 -8.87 -3.49
N ARG A 225 0.16 -9.68 -2.83
CA ARG A 225 -1.29 -9.62 -3.04
C ARG A 225 -1.91 -8.30 -2.61
N ILE A 226 -1.47 -7.74 -1.49
CA ILE A 226 -2.03 -6.50 -0.94
C ILE A 226 -1.80 -5.29 -1.85
N LEU A 227 -0.74 -5.30 -2.65
CA LEU A 227 -0.37 -4.19 -3.54
C LEU A 227 -1.45 -3.86 -4.58
N ASN A 228 -2.31 -4.82 -4.93
CA ASN A 228 -3.46 -4.58 -5.81
C ASN A 228 -4.70 -4.05 -5.06
N ILE A 229 -4.69 -4.07 -3.73
CA ILE A 229 -5.86 -3.76 -2.88
C ILE A 229 -5.71 -2.39 -2.22
N PHE A 230 -4.63 -2.16 -1.48
CA PHE A 230 -4.46 -0.93 -0.70
C PHE A 230 -3.95 0.25 -1.56
N GLU A 231 -3.95 1.46 -0.99
CA GLU A 231 -3.54 2.72 -1.65
C GLU A 231 -4.32 2.99 -2.96
N GLY A 232 -5.59 2.58 -2.95
CA GLY A 232 -6.49 2.59 -4.10
C GLY A 232 -6.43 1.28 -4.87
N ALA A 233 -7.52 0.51 -4.80
CA ALA A 233 -7.65 -0.76 -5.50
C ALA A 233 -7.39 -0.63 -7.01
N ALA A 234 -7.00 -1.72 -7.65
CA ALA A 234 -6.69 -1.74 -9.08
C ALA A 234 -7.83 -1.14 -9.93
N GLU A 235 -9.07 -1.45 -9.57
CA GLU A 235 -10.29 -0.95 -10.22
C GLU A 235 -10.44 0.57 -10.07
N ILE A 236 -10.10 1.10 -8.90
CA ILE A 236 -10.12 2.56 -8.64
C ILE A 236 -9.03 3.27 -9.45
N GLN A 237 -7.83 2.67 -9.56
CA GLN A 237 -6.80 3.22 -10.42
C GLN A 237 -7.24 3.24 -11.89
N ALA A 238 -7.81 2.15 -12.39
CA ALA A 238 -8.35 2.07 -13.75
C ALA A 238 -9.43 3.14 -13.99
N GLN A 239 -10.33 3.35 -13.02
CA GLN A 239 -11.36 4.39 -13.11
C GLN A 239 -10.77 5.80 -13.16
N VAL A 240 -9.75 6.11 -12.34
CA VAL A 240 -9.06 7.41 -12.36
C VAL A 240 -8.40 7.63 -13.71
N ILE A 241 -7.67 6.64 -14.21
CA ILE A 241 -6.99 6.69 -15.51
C ILE A 241 -8.02 6.94 -16.63
N ALA A 242 -9.09 6.13 -16.69
CA ALA A 242 -10.12 6.26 -17.71
C ALA A 242 -10.77 7.64 -17.70
N ARG A 243 -11.11 8.16 -16.52
CA ARG A 243 -11.69 9.51 -16.38
C ARG A 243 -10.75 10.58 -16.92
N ARG A 244 -9.47 10.52 -16.56
CA ARG A 244 -8.47 11.50 -17.01
C ARG A 244 -8.28 11.48 -18.53
N LEU A 245 -8.30 10.31 -19.16
CA LEU A 245 -8.20 10.16 -20.60
C LEU A 245 -9.45 10.69 -21.33
N LEU A 246 -10.64 10.49 -20.75
CA LEU A 246 -11.90 10.93 -21.35
C LEU A 246 -12.15 12.43 -21.16
N ASP A 247 -11.74 13.01 -20.03
CA ASP A 247 -11.92 14.45 -19.75
C ASP A 247 -10.98 15.34 -20.57
N GLY A 248 -10.04 14.77 -21.35
CA GLY A 248 -9.10 15.50 -22.20
C GLY A 248 -8.21 16.50 -21.47
N SER A 249 -8.17 16.43 -20.14
CA SER A 249 -7.38 17.31 -19.29
C SER A 249 -5.99 16.70 -19.06
N ASN A 250 -5.10 16.93 -20.03
CA ASN A 250 -3.66 16.66 -19.89
C ASN A 250 -2.98 17.73 -19.05
#